data_7c027cf2d85ac5b57fc56bd01623c83e
#
_entry.id   7c027cf2d85ac5b57fc56bd01623c83e
#
_cell.length_a   1.000
_cell.length_b   1.000
_cell.length_c   1.000
_cell.angle_alpha   90.00
_cell.angle_beta   90.00
_cell.angle_gamma   90.00
#
_symmetry.space_group_name_H-M   'P 1'
#
loop_
_entity.id
_entity.type
_entity.pdbx_description
1 polymer ?
#
loop_
_entity_poly.entity_id
_entity_poly.type
_entity_poly.pdbx_seq_one_letter_code
_entity_poly.pdbx_strand_id
1 'polypeptide(L)'
;GEILGFLGPNGAGKTTTLNMLSTLLRPTSGTATVNGHDILSEPDGVRRSIGYVFQDTTLDIELTGRENLDFHGRLYGLEGNIRKQRIKEVLELVQLTDRADSFVKTYSGGMKRRLEIARGLLHHPKVLFLDEPTLGLDPQTRRSIWEHILRLNQEKKVTVILTTHYTEEADYLCRRILIIDFGKVVVLDTPDNLKARLEGDVVTLLFKDPKAMQTFRPLLKNKDWIRQINVVASGNNYAAMSRMMQSTPNNIDVNVTMPQMNSRKVKTPKTDDGLQREGETCLKCLNLLVDNGGHRIPELVKLADEAGVVLESVELRKPTLDDVFLSVTGRNIREKEGSFMDMVRRHRIVQQARGRKIRG
;
A
#
# COMPACT_ATOMS: atom_id res chain seq x y z
N GLY A 1 10.02 7.55 -19.19
CA GLY A 1 8.61 7.84 -19.02
C GLY A 1 7.77 6.63 -18.62
N GLU A 2 8.12 5.90 -17.55
CA GLU A 2 7.26 4.86 -16.95
C GLU A 2 6.73 5.32 -15.60
N ILE A 3 5.71 4.65 -15.09
CA ILE A 3 5.25 4.75 -13.70
C ILE A 3 5.77 3.54 -12.94
N LEU A 4 6.64 3.76 -11.95
CA LEU A 4 7.21 2.75 -11.06
C LEU A 4 6.60 2.93 -9.66
N GLY A 5 6.00 1.88 -9.11
CA GLY A 5 5.43 1.88 -7.76
C GLY A 5 6.36 1.25 -6.73
N PHE A 6 6.55 1.90 -5.59
CA PHE A 6 7.14 1.31 -4.40
C PHE A 6 6.01 0.88 -3.47
N LEU A 7 5.73 -0.41 -3.45
CA LEU A 7 4.65 -1.02 -2.67
C LEU A 7 5.22 -1.62 -1.38
N GLY A 8 4.64 -1.27 -0.24
CA GLY A 8 5.05 -1.84 1.05
C GLY A 8 4.27 -1.22 2.21
N PRO A 9 4.30 -1.84 3.40
CA PRO A 9 3.62 -1.34 4.57
C PRO A 9 4.27 -0.07 5.11
N ASN A 10 3.63 0.56 6.10
CA ASN A 10 4.23 1.67 6.82
C ASN A 10 5.51 1.20 7.52
N GLY A 11 6.55 2.03 7.48
CA GLY A 11 7.86 1.68 8.02
C GLY A 11 8.71 0.74 7.16
N ALA A 12 8.25 0.32 5.97
CA ALA A 12 9.04 -0.52 5.05
C ALA A 12 10.27 0.17 4.46
N GLY A 13 10.37 1.51 4.55
CA GLY A 13 11.49 2.27 4.01
C GLY A 13 11.17 3.02 2.70
N LYS A 14 9.92 3.07 2.26
CA LYS A 14 9.50 3.73 1.00
C LYS A 14 9.91 5.20 0.94
N THR A 15 9.39 6.03 1.86
CA THR A 15 9.71 7.47 1.97
C THR A 15 11.20 7.71 2.19
N THR A 16 11.87 6.88 3.01
CA THR A 16 13.32 6.98 3.24
C THR A 16 14.08 6.79 1.94
N THR A 17 13.70 5.82 1.12
CA THR A 17 14.31 5.59 -0.19
C THR A 17 14.08 6.76 -1.14
N LEU A 18 12.84 7.30 -1.20
CA LEU A 18 12.56 8.50 -2.00
C LEU A 18 13.41 9.69 -1.53
N ASN A 19 13.53 9.90 -0.22
CA ASN A 19 14.33 10.99 0.34
C ASN A 19 15.82 10.86 0.00
N MET A 20 16.37 9.65 -0.06
CA MET A 20 17.73 9.44 -0.52
C MET A 20 17.88 9.72 -2.02
N LEU A 21 16.96 9.22 -2.85
CA LEU A 21 16.98 9.46 -4.30
C LEU A 21 16.76 10.93 -4.67
N SER A 22 15.97 11.68 -3.89
CA SER A 22 15.74 13.12 -4.08
C SER A 22 16.80 14.02 -3.44
N THR A 23 17.84 13.44 -2.83
CA THR A 23 18.92 14.16 -2.12
C THR A 23 18.48 14.91 -0.85
N LEU A 24 17.28 14.60 -0.31
CA LEU A 24 16.81 15.14 0.97
C LEU A 24 17.46 14.42 2.16
N LEU A 25 17.88 13.19 1.97
CA LEU A 25 18.61 12.39 2.96
C LEU A 25 19.86 11.80 2.32
N ARG A 26 21.01 11.95 2.99
CA ARG A 26 22.26 11.33 2.54
C ARG A 26 22.29 9.86 2.96
N PRO A 27 22.51 8.89 2.04
CA PRO A 27 22.64 7.50 2.41
C PRO A 27 23.93 7.26 3.23
N THR A 28 23.88 6.31 4.16
CA THR A 28 25.04 5.91 4.98
C THR A 28 26.10 5.21 4.13
N SER A 29 25.68 4.48 3.12
CA SER A 29 26.55 3.78 2.17
C SER A 29 25.85 3.57 0.83
N GLY A 30 26.64 3.32 -0.22
CA GLY A 30 26.13 3.16 -1.58
C GLY A 30 25.80 4.50 -2.24
N THR A 31 25.43 4.44 -3.50
CA THR A 31 25.00 5.59 -4.30
C THR A 31 23.87 5.20 -5.26
N ALA A 32 23.31 6.19 -5.94
CA ALA A 32 22.31 6.00 -6.99
C ALA A 32 22.40 7.15 -8.00
N THR A 33 21.87 6.93 -9.20
CA THR A 33 21.75 7.98 -10.21
C THR A 33 20.28 8.27 -10.50
N VAL A 34 19.92 9.54 -10.61
CA VAL A 34 18.60 10.02 -10.99
C VAL A 34 18.76 10.93 -12.20
N ASN A 35 18.12 10.57 -13.30
CA ASN A 35 18.24 11.28 -14.57
C ASN A 35 19.70 11.51 -15.01
N GLY A 36 20.59 10.51 -14.75
CA GLY A 36 22.02 10.57 -15.10
C GLY A 36 22.90 11.30 -14.09
N HIS A 37 22.36 11.96 -13.06
CA HIS A 37 23.10 12.64 -12.00
C HIS A 37 23.24 11.75 -10.78
N ASP A 38 24.44 11.65 -10.22
CA ASP A 38 24.70 10.93 -8.97
C ASP A 38 24.20 11.73 -7.76
N ILE A 39 23.48 11.04 -6.85
CA ILE A 39 22.83 11.69 -5.69
C ILE A 39 23.83 12.26 -4.67
N LEU A 40 25.10 11.84 -4.68
CA LEU A 40 26.14 12.30 -3.73
C LEU A 40 27.03 13.38 -4.31
N SER A 41 27.47 13.22 -5.56
CA SER A 41 28.41 14.14 -6.22
C SER A 41 27.73 15.25 -7.00
N GLU A 42 26.49 15.04 -7.48
CA GLU A 42 25.73 15.99 -8.32
C GLU A 42 24.32 16.29 -7.78
N PRO A 43 24.14 16.57 -6.47
CA PRO A 43 22.81 16.73 -5.87
C PRO A 43 22.00 17.87 -6.50
N ASP A 44 22.64 18.93 -6.98
CA ASP A 44 21.93 20.04 -7.65
C ASP A 44 21.43 19.66 -9.03
N GLY A 45 22.14 18.79 -9.77
CA GLY A 45 21.68 18.20 -11.01
C GLY A 45 20.42 17.34 -10.80
N VAL A 46 20.44 16.51 -9.75
CA VAL A 46 19.27 15.74 -9.33
C VAL A 46 18.08 16.66 -9.03
N ARG A 47 18.24 17.66 -8.13
CA ARG A 47 17.17 18.57 -7.71
C ARG A 47 16.53 19.34 -8.84
N ARG A 48 17.32 19.77 -9.83
CA ARG A 48 16.81 20.45 -11.03
C ARG A 48 16.03 19.53 -11.97
N SER A 49 16.30 18.24 -11.93
CA SER A 49 15.66 17.25 -12.81
C SER A 49 14.42 16.59 -12.24
N ILE A 50 14.15 16.79 -10.93
CA ILE A 50 13.04 16.13 -10.23
C ILE A 50 11.97 17.13 -9.78
N GLY A 51 10.70 16.66 -9.77
CA GLY A 51 9.63 17.23 -8.97
C GLY A 51 9.35 16.33 -7.78
N TYR A 52 8.96 16.90 -6.63
CA TYR A 52 8.62 16.12 -5.44
C TYR A 52 7.27 16.57 -4.87
N VAL A 53 6.39 15.63 -4.65
CA VAL A 53 5.10 15.80 -3.98
C VAL A 53 5.14 15.00 -2.68
N PHE A 54 5.17 15.71 -1.56
CA PHE A 54 5.26 15.12 -0.23
C PHE A 54 3.94 14.46 0.19
N GLN A 55 4.00 13.60 1.19
CA GLN A 55 2.82 12.99 1.80
C GLN A 55 1.91 14.03 2.42
N ASP A 56 2.47 14.94 3.23
CA ASP A 56 1.77 16.06 3.83
C ASP A 56 1.69 17.25 2.87
N THR A 57 0.61 18.03 2.98
CA THR A 57 0.46 19.22 2.15
C THR A 57 1.44 20.33 2.57
N THR A 58 2.11 20.89 1.58
CA THR A 58 3.10 21.96 1.74
C THR A 58 2.68 23.25 1.02
N LEU A 59 1.39 23.37 0.67
CA LEU A 59 0.80 24.57 0.09
C LEU A 59 0.54 25.61 1.16
N ASP A 60 0.77 26.87 0.83
CA ASP A 60 0.32 27.99 1.66
C ASP A 60 -1.18 28.18 1.47
N ILE A 61 -1.94 27.99 2.55
CA ILE A 61 -3.40 28.04 2.51
C ILE A 61 -3.95 29.48 2.44
N GLU A 62 -3.16 30.48 2.79
CA GLU A 62 -3.52 31.91 2.74
C GLU A 62 -3.21 32.52 1.36
N LEU A 63 -2.57 31.78 0.48
CA LEU A 63 -2.36 32.16 -0.91
C LEU A 63 -3.40 31.50 -1.83
N THR A 64 -3.61 32.10 -3.00
CA THR A 64 -4.37 31.48 -4.09
C THR A 64 -3.58 30.35 -4.75
N GLY A 65 -4.25 29.52 -5.55
CA GLY A 65 -3.57 28.48 -6.31
C GLY A 65 -2.48 29.04 -7.23
N ARG A 66 -2.78 30.16 -7.90
CA ARG A 66 -1.85 30.87 -8.79
C ARG A 66 -0.65 31.44 -8.04
N GLU A 67 -0.87 32.07 -6.90
CA GLU A 67 0.20 32.64 -6.08
C GLU A 67 1.13 31.57 -5.52
N ASN A 68 0.60 30.42 -5.07
CA ASN A 68 1.41 29.27 -4.68
C ASN A 68 2.35 28.83 -5.82
N LEU A 69 1.84 28.74 -7.04
CA LEU A 69 2.65 28.37 -8.21
C LEU A 69 3.65 29.48 -8.58
N ASP A 70 3.26 30.77 -8.52
CA ASP A 70 4.16 31.89 -8.82
C ASP A 70 5.33 31.94 -7.82
N PHE A 71 5.04 31.75 -6.53
CA PHE A 71 6.07 31.68 -5.48
C PHE A 71 7.08 30.57 -5.77
N HIS A 72 6.59 29.34 -6.05
CA HIS A 72 7.48 28.23 -6.37
C HIS A 72 8.24 28.42 -7.68
N GLY A 73 7.61 29.02 -8.70
CA GLY A 73 8.26 29.34 -9.95
C GLY A 73 9.45 30.31 -9.79
N ARG A 74 9.33 31.26 -8.84
CA ARG A 74 10.43 32.16 -8.46
C ARG A 74 11.57 31.40 -7.76
N LEU A 75 11.24 30.46 -6.85
CA LEU A 75 12.24 29.63 -6.19
C LEU A 75 13.05 28.76 -7.17
N TYR A 76 12.40 28.29 -8.24
CA TYR A 76 13.07 27.58 -9.34
C TYR A 76 13.77 28.49 -10.35
N GLY A 77 13.77 29.81 -10.16
CA GLY A 77 14.42 30.78 -11.03
C GLY A 77 13.74 30.94 -12.40
N LEU A 78 12.45 30.63 -12.53
CA LEU A 78 11.73 30.80 -13.78
C LEU A 78 11.51 32.28 -14.07
N GLU A 79 11.91 32.75 -15.25
CA GLU A 79 11.70 34.11 -15.72
C GLU A 79 10.19 34.45 -15.81
N GLY A 80 9.85 35.73 -15.63
CA GLY A 80 8.49 36.18 -15.47
C GLY A 80 7.50 35.72 -16.55
N ASN A 81 7.88 35.82 -17.83
CA ASN A 81 7.00 35.41 -18.95
C ASN A 81 6.90 33.88 -19.04
N ILE A 82 8.01 33.16 -18.91
CA ILE A 82 8.06 31.71 -18.90
C ILE A 82 7.24 31.20 -17.70
N ARG A 83 7.41 31.77 -16.52
CA ARG A 83 6.68 31.38 -15.32
C ARG A 83 5.17 31.56 -15.48
N LYS A 84 4.69 32.68 -16.01
CA LYS A 84 3.25 32.90 -16.30
C LYS A 84 2.69 31.85 -17.23
N GLN A 85 3.41 31.55 -18.33
CA GLN A 85 3.01 30.50 -19.27
C GLN A 85 2.97 29.13 -18.59
N ARG A 86 4.00 28.77 -17.81
CA ARG A 86 4.06 27.50 -17.11
C ARG A 86 2.94 27.32 -16.10
N ILE A 87 2.61 28.38 -15.33
CA ILE A 87 1.50 28.37 -14.38
C ILE A 87 0.19 28.06 -15.12
N LYS A 88 -0.07 28.70 -16.27
CA LYS A 88 -1.25 28.42 -17.06
C LYS A 88 -1.29 26.95 -17.50
N GLU A 89 -0.22 26.46 -18.09
CA GLU A 89 -0.12 25.07 -18.58
C GLU A 89 -0.34 24.02 -17.48
N VAL A 90 0.25 24.21 -16.30
CA VAL A 90 0.09 23.21 -15.21
C VAL A 90 -1.29 23.30 -14.57
N LEU A 91 -1.91 24.49 -14.48
CA LEU A 91 -3.29 24.64 -14.00
C LEU A 91 -4.30 23.98 -14.94
N GLU A 92 -4.12 24.12 -16.25
CA GLU A 92 -4.93 23.43 -17.27
C GLU A 92 -4.76 21.91 -17.15
N LEU A 93 -3.51 21.44 -17.05
CA LEU A 93 -3.20 20.01 -16.92
C LEU A 93 -3.90 19.35 -15.74
N VAL A 94 -3.95 20.05 -14.58
CA VAL A 94 -4.59 19.52 -13.36
C VAL A 94 -6.05 19.96 -13.21
N GLN A 95 -6.63 20.63 -14.21
CA GLN A 95 -8.03 21.10 -14.23
C GLN A 95 -8.38 21.99 -13.03
N LEU A 96 -7.54 22.98 -12.76
CA LEU A 96 -7.73 23.98 -11.69
C LEU A 96 -7.75 25.42 -12.21
N THR A 97 -7.89 25.64 -13.53
CA THR A 97 -7.89 26.97 -14.14
C THR A 97 -8.98 27.87 -13.56
N ASP A 98 -10.22 27.36 -13.41
CA ASP A 98 -11.36 28.12 -12.91
C ASP A 98 -11.27 28.44 -11.40
N ARG A 99 -10.38 27.77 -10.70
CA ARG A 99 -10.16 27.94 -9.26
C ARG A 99 -8.80 28.56 -8.96
N ALA A 100 -8.02 28.90 -9.98
CA ALA A 100 -6.64 29.38 -9.83
C ALA A 100 -6.50 30.58 -8.89
N ASP A 101 -7.47 31.50 -8.93
CA ASP A 101 -7.47 32.74 -8.16
C ASP A 101 -8.30 32.64 -6.84
N SER A 102 -8.76 31.44 -6.47
CA SER A 102 -9.35 31.15 -5.17
C SER A 102 -8.27 30.78 -4.13
N PHE A 103 -8.46 31.18 -2.88
CA PHE A 103 -7.57 30.81 -1.78
C PHE A 103 -7.53 29.31 -1.56
N VAL A 104 -6.33 28.75 -1.32
CA VAL A 104 -6.12 27.31 -1.15
C VAL A 104 -6.84 26.77 0.09
N LYS A 105 -7.11 27.59 1.11
CA LYS A 105 -7.95 27.18 2.25
C LYS A 105 -9.36 26.73 1.85
N THR A 106 -9.88 27.20 0.71
CA THR A 106 -11.20 26.80 0.18
C THR A 106 -11.17 25.56 -0.72
N TYR A 107 -9.99 24.99 -0.97
CA TYR A 107 -9.83 23.81 -1.81
C TYR A 107 -10.21 22.54 -1.06
N SER A 108 -10.84 21.60 -1.77
CA SER A 108 -10.98 20.23 -1.28
C SER A 108 -9.62 19.51 -1.20
N GLY A 109 -9.54 18.39 -0.47
CA GLY A 109 -8.32 17.61 -0.38
C GLY A 109 -7.77 17.19 -1.76
N GLY A 110 -8.65 16.76 -2.67
CA GLY A 110 -8.28 16.42 -4.05
C GLY A 110 -7.78 17.63 -4.86
N MET A 111 -8.38 18.82 -4.69
CA MET A 111 -7.89 20.04 -5.32
C MET A 111 -6.51 20.44 -4.80
N LYS A 112 -6.28 20.36 -3.49
CA LYS A 112 -4.96 20.60 -2.90
C LYS A 112 -3.93 19.63 -3.49
N ARG A 113 -4.26 18.34 -3.57
CA ARG A 113 -3.35 17.33 -4.13
C ARG A 113 -3.03 17.58 -5.60
N ARG A 114 -4.02 17.94 -6.41
CA ARG A 114 -3.79 18.34 -7.81
C ARG A 114 -2.89 19.56 -7.93
N LEU A 115 -3.05 20.56 -7.07
CA LEU A 115 -2.20 21.75 -7.06
C LEU A 115 -0.75 21.41 -6.66
N GLU A 116 -0.53 20.48 -5.72
CA GLU A 116 0.82 19.99 -5.37
C GLU A 116 1.49 19.28 -6.54
N ILE A 117 0.75 18.46 -7.28
CA ILE A 117 1.24 17.83 -8.51
C ILE A 117 1.61 18.91 -9.54
N ALA A 118 0.74 19.90 -9.75
CA ALA A 118 1.02 21.04 -10.65
C ALA A 118 2.31 21.78 -10.25
N ARG A 119 2.49 22.03 -8.96
CA ARG A 119 3.69 22.64 -8.39
C ARG A 119 4.95 21.82 -8.69
N GLY A 120 4.87 20.49 -8.49
CA GLY A 120 5.98 19.58 -8.78
C GLY A 120 6.37 19.54 -10.26
N LEU A 121 5.47 19.95 -11.17
CA LEU A 121 5.69 19.94 -12.63
C LEU A 121 6.11 21.29 -13.21
N LEU A 122 6.11 22.34 -12.39
CA LEU A 122 6.23 23.73 -12.86
C LEU A 122 7.52 24.00 -13.63
N HIS A 123 8.62 23.38 -13.23
CA HIS A 123 9.97 23.55 -13.80
C HIS A 123 10.37 22.46 -14.82
N HIS A 124 9.39 21.72 -15.36
CA HIS A 124 9.63 20.65 -16.34
C HIS A 124 10.53 19.51 -15.87
N PRO A 125 10.28 18.90 -14.73
CA PRO A 125 11.11 17.80 -14.25
C PRO A 125 11.07 16.61 -15.21
N LYS A 126 12.12 15.82 -15.24
CA LYS A 126 12.20 14.54 -15.96
C LYS A 126 11.65 13.39 -15.12
N VAL A 127 11.73 13.51 -13.80
CA VAL A 127 11.24 12.51 -12.84
C VAL A 127 10.34 13.21 -11.81
N LEU A 128 9.16 12.64 -11.55
CA LEU A 128 8.24 13.10 -10.54
C LEU A 128 8.15 12.05 -9.42
N PHE A 129 8.54 12.43 -8.22
CA PHE A 129 8.34 11.64 -7.01
C PHE A 129 7.01 11.99 -6.35
N LEU A 130 6.20 10.97 -6.05
CA LEU A 130 4.91 11.09 -5.38
C LEU A 130 4.92 10.22 -4.13
N ASP A 131 4.97 10.84 -2.96
CA ASP A 131 4.94 10.09 -1.70
C ASP A 131 3.50 9.95 -1.21
N GLU A 132 2.97 8.73 -1.28
CA GLU A 132 1.59 8.36 -0.93
C GLU A 132 0.52 9.32 -1.51
N PRO A 133 0.43 9.46 -2.85
CA PRO A 133 -0.30 10.56 -3.51
C PRO A 133 -1.80 10.61 -3.20
N THR A 134 -2.41 9.53 -2.74
CA THR A 134 -3.86 9.47 -2.49
C THR A 134 -4.21 9.15 -1.03
N LEU A 135 -3.23 9.23 -0.13
CA LEU A 135 -3.47 8.99 1.29
C LEU A 135 -4.53 9.93 1.85
N GLY A 136 -5.49 9.36 2.59
CA GLY A 136 -6.55 10.14 3.25
C GLY A 136 -7.66 10.67 2.32
N LEU A 137 -7.62 10.39 1.03
CA LEU A 137 -8.66 10.76 0.08
C LEU A 137 -9.76 9.68 0.01
N ASP A 138 -10.99 10.12 -0.26
CA ASP A 138 -12.10 9.23 -0.54
C ASP A 138 -11.90 8.47 -1.88
N PRO A 139 -12.59 7.33 -2.09
CA PRO A 139 -12.36 6.48 -3.26
C PRO A 139 -12.58 7.19 -4.61
N GLN A 140 -13.56 8.10 -4.71
CA GLN A 140 -13.86 8.82 -5.95
C GLN A 140 -12.75 9.83 -6.27
N THR A 141 -12.34 10.61 -5.28
CA THR A 141 -11.22 11.57 -5.41
C THR A 141 -9.92 10.85 -5.73
N ARG A 142 -9.65 9.70 -5.09
CA ARG A 142 -8.48 8.86 -5.37
C ARG A 142 -8.43 8.46 -6.84
N ARG A 143 -9.54 7.95 -7.38
CA ARG A 143 -9.62 7.55 -8.80
C ARG A 143 -9.36 8.72 -9.74
N SER A 144 -9.90 9.88 -9.44
CA SER A 144 -9.63 11.11 -10.20
C SER A 144 -8.13 11.48 -10.21
N ILE A 145 -7.44 11.36 -9.08
CA ILE A 145 -5.98 11.60 -9.00
C ILE A 145 -5.22 10.57 -9.85
N TRP A 146 -5.60 9.29 -9.82
CA TRP A 146 -4.97 8.27 -10.66
C TRP A 146 -5.07 8.60 -12.15
N GLU A 147 -6.26 8.98 -12.61
CA GLU A 147 -6.46 9.40 -14.01
C GLU A 147 -5.59 10.61 -14.39
N HIS A 148 -5.42 11.57 -13.46
CA HIS A 148 -4.53 12.71 -13.68
C HIS A 148 -3.06 12.28 -13.79
N ILE A 149 -2.59 11.36 -12.93
CA ILE A 149 -1.22 10.84 -12.98
C ILE A 149 -0.96 10.08 -14.29
N LEU A 150 -1.90 9.23 -14.72
CA LEU A 150 -1.79 8.52 -16.01
C LEU A 150 -1.73 9.48 -17.19
N ARG A 151 -2.64 10.46 -17.25
CA ARG A 151 -2.67 11.47 -18.32
C ARG A 151 -1.35 12.24 -18.38
N LEU A 152 -0.85 12.69 -17.23
CA LEU A 152 0.42 13.40 -17.11
C LEU A 152 1.59 12.56 -17.66
N ASN A 153 1.67 11.30 -17.27
CA ASN A 153 2.72 10.40 -17.77
C ASN A 153 2.60 10.21 -19.29
N GLN A 154 1.38 10.01 -19.81
CA GLN A 154 1.14 9.81 -21.23
C GLN A 154 1.45 11.06 -22.08
N GLU A 155 1.00 12.25 -21.64
CA GLU A 155 1.15 13.50 -22.39
C GLU A 155 2.55 14.10 -22.28
N LYS A 156 3.14 14.08 -21.08
CA LYS A 156 4.43 14.76 -20.82
C LYS A 156 5.63 13.81 -20.81
N LYS A 157 5.39 12.50 -20.88
CA LYS A 157 6.43 11.46 -20.83
C LYS A 157 7.36 11.57 -19.61
N VAL A 158 6.86 12.15 -18.52
CA VAL A 158 7.59 12.26 -17.25
C VAL A 158 7.65 10.88 -16.61
N THR A 159 8.82 10.48 -16.15
CA THR A 159 8.94 9.27 -15.32
C THR A 159 8.34 9.55 -13.94
N VAL A 160 7.44 8.68 -13.48
CA VAL A 160 6.81 8.82 -12.17
C VAL A 160 7.30 7.69 -11.25
N ILE A 161 7.76 8.06 -10.07
CA ILE A 161 8.05 7.11 -8.99
C ILE A 161 7.09 7.44 -7.86
N LEU A 162 6.20 6.50 -7.53
CA LEU A 162 5.25 6.68 -6.45
C LEU A 162 5.45 5.66 -5.33
N THR A 163 5.22 6.09 -4.11
CA THR A 163 5.10 5.17 -2.97
C THR A 163 3.63 4.96 -2.64
N THR A 164 3.29 3.76 -2.24
CA THR A 164 1.95 3.44 -1.78
C THR A 164 1.94 2.20 -0.88
N HIS A 165 0.94 2.11 -0.03
CA HIS A 165 0.55 0.88 0.66
C HIS A 165 -0.81 0.37 0.14
N TYR A 166 -1.39 1.02 -0.88
CA TYR A 166 -2.61 0.58 -1.55
C TYR A 166 -2.26 -0.26 -2.77
N THR A 167 -2.52 -1.55 -2.70
CA THR A 167 -2.28 -2.50 -3.79
C THR A 167 -3.07 -2.18 -5.04
N GLU A 168 -4.33 -1.69 -4.88
CA GLU A 168 -5.16 -1.25 -6.00
C GLU A 168 -4.55 -0.05 -6.76
N GLU A 169 -3.92 0.89 -6.05
CA GLU A 169 -3.23 2.03 -6.65
C GLU A 169 -2.03 1.57 -7.47
N ALA A 170 -1.21 0.68 -6.89
CA ALA A 170 -0.06 0.10 -7.56
C ALA A 170 -0.47 -0.70 -8.80
N ASP A 171 -1.52 -1.51 -8.70
CA ASP A 171 -2.04 -2.34 -9.81
C ASP A 171 -2.59 -1.48 -10.97
N TYR A 172 -3.28 -0.38 -10.64
CA TYR A 172 -3.90 0.50 -11.63
C TYR A 172 -2.91 1.42 -12.34
N LEU A 173 -1.93 1.95 -11.60
CA LEU A 173 -1.03 3.01 -12.11
C LEU A 173 0.28 2.48 -12.66
N CYS A 174 0.86 1.45 -12.04
CA CYS A 174 2.27 1.16 -12.23
C CYS A 174 2.52 0.18 -13.36
N ARG A 175 3.49 0.50 -14.22
CA ARG A 175 4.00 -0.46 -15.21
C ARG A 175 4.83 -1.55 -14.55
N ARG A 176 5.60 -1.20 -13.52
CA ARG A 176 6.35 -2.12 -12.66
C ARG A 176 6.16 -1.75 -11.21
N ILE A 177 6.22 -2.75 -10.35
CA ILE A 177 6.08 -2.60 -8.91
C ILE A 177 7.32 -3.19 -8.24
N LEU A 178 7.93 -2.38 -7.39
CA LEU A 178 8.98 -2.78 -6.48
C LEU A 178 8.32 -3.02 -5.11
N ILE A 179 8.28 -4.27 -4.67
CA ILE A 179 7.85 -4.60 -3.31
C ILE A 179 9.03 -4.42 -2.37
N ILE A 180 8.83 -3.57 -1.36
CA ILE A 180 9.83 -3.29 -0.33
C ILE A 180 9.29 -3.69 1.04
N ASP A 181 10.14 -4.37 1.83
CA ASP A 181 9.84 -4.75 3.20
C ASP A 181 11.10 -4.70 4.06
N PHE A 182 11.00 -4.14 5.29
CA PHE A 182 12.14 -3.94 6.20
C PHE A 182 13.39 -3.32 5.54
N GLY A 183 13.19 -2.34 4.66
CA GLY A 183 14.26 -1.66 3.93
C GLY A 183 14.93 -2.49 2.83
N LYS A 184 14.38 -3.64 2.49
CA LYS A 184 14.91 -4.52 1.45
C LYS A 184 13.95 -4.64 0.28
N VAL A 185 14.50 -4.65 -0.92
CA VAL A 185 13.76 -4.99 -2.14
C VAL A 185 13.48 -6.49 -2.11
N VAL A 186 12.21 -6.87 -2.10
CA VAL A 186 11.77 -8.27 -2.12
C VAL A 186 11.63 -8.76 -3.57
N VAL A 187 10.95 -7.97 -4.40
CA VAL A 187 10.74 -8.30 -5.82
C VAL A 187 10.47 -7.04 -6.62
N LEU A 188 10.82 -7.06 -7.90
CA LEU A 188 10.50 -6.04 -8.88
C LEU A 188 9.99 -6.73 -10.16
N ASP A 189 8.74 -6.45 -10.55
CA ASP A 189 8.15 -7.00 -11.77
C ASP A 189 6.91 -6.17 -12.19
N THR A 190 6.27 -6.56 -13.30
CA THR A 190 4.97 -6.02 -13.69
C THR A 190 3.87 -6.55 -12.77
N PRO A 191 2.75 -5.81 -12.57
CA PRO A 191 1.62 -6.28 -11.78
C PRO A 191 1.13 -7.67 -12.21
N ASP A 192 1.01 -7.90 -13.51
CA ASP A 192 0.50 -9.16 -14.04
C ASP A 192 1.47 -10.33 -13.81
N ASN A 193 2.79 -10.11 -14.00
CA ASN A 193 3.78 -11.15 -13.70
C ASN A 193 3.81 -11.47 -12.20
N LEU A 194 3.67 -10.46 -11.33
CA LEU A 194 3.59 -10.67 -9.89
C LEU A 194 2.39 -11.54 -9.52
N LYS A 195 1.21 -11.23 -10.06
CA LYS A 195 -0.01 -12.03 -9.83
C LYS A 195 0.10 -13.45 -10.42
N ALA A 196 0.70 -13.59 -11.61
CA ALA A 196 0.90 -14.88 -12.26
C ALA A 196 1.83 -15.82 -11.48
N ARG A 197 2.78 -15.30 -10.68
CA ARG A 197 3.66 -16.13 -9.83
C ARG A 197 2.90 -16.97 -8.78
N LEU A 198 1.69 -16.56 -8.41
CA LEU A 198 0.89 -17.30 -7.44
C LEU A 198 0.24 -18.56 -8.04
N GLU A 199 0.29 -18.73 -9.36
CA GLU A 199 -0.24 -19.89 -10.08
C GLU A 199 -1.50 -20.48 -9.42
N GLY A 200 -2.70 -20.22 -9.96
CA GLY A 200 -3.95 -20.72 -9.42
C GLY A 200 -5.01 -19.65 -9.19
N ASP A 201 -6.03 -20.05 -8.45
CA ASP A 201 -7.17 -19.23 -8.09
C ASP A 201 -7.27 -19.10 -6.58
N VAL A 202 -7.86 -18.02 -6.09
CA VAL A 202 -8.17 -17.86 -4.67
C VAL A 202 -9.62 -18.21 -4.43
N VAL A 203 -9.85 -19.22 -3.59
CA VAL A 203 -11.18 -19.58 -3.09
C VAL A 203 -11.30 -19.07 -1.66
N THR A 204 -12.26 -18.18 -1.45
CA THR A 204 -12.60 -17.63 -0.13
C THR A 204 -13.78 -18.41 0.44
N LEU A 205 -13.58 -19.02 1.61
CA LEU A 205 -14.61 -19.74 2.35
C LEU A 205 -15.03 -18.91 3.56
N LEU A 206 -16.31 -18.55 3.65
CA LEU A 206 -16.90 -17.92 4.82
C LEU A 206 -17.68 -18.95 5.63
N PHE A 207 -17.36 -19.07 6.91
CA PHE A 207 -18.00 -20.02 7.83
C PHE A 207 -19.02 -19.31 8.70
N LYS A 208 -20.07 -20.04 9.11
CA LYS A 208 -21.10 -19.52 10.00
C LYS A 208 -20.53 -19.09 11.35
N ASP A 209 -19.56 -19.84 11.86
CA ASP A 209 -18.90 -19.56 13.13
C ASP A 209 -17.40 -19.97 13.12
N PRO A 210 -16.59 -19.44 14.06
CA PRO A 210 -15.18 -19.77 14.15
C PRO A 210 -14.86 -21.24 14.46
N LYS A 211 -15.75 -21.93 15.15
CA LYS A 211 -15.55 -23.36 15.50
C LYS A 211 -15.62 -24.21 14.25
N ALA A 212 -16.62 -23.92 13.37
CA ALA A 212 -16.77 -24.57 12.07
C ALA A 212 -15.48 -24.45 11.23
N MET A 213 -14.88 -23.25 11.19
CA MET A 213 -13.61 -23.03 10.50
C MET A 213 -12.46 -23.86 11.12
N GLN A 214 -12.37 -23.90 12.46
CA GLN A 214 -11.32 -24.67 13.15
C GLN A 214 -11.44 -26.17 12.88
N THR A 215 -12.67 -26.71 12.80
CA THR A 215 -12.94 -28.12 12.47
C THR A 215 -12.58 -28.42 11.01
N PHE A 216 -12.88 -27.50 10.10
CA PHE A 216 -12.69 -27.68 8.66
C PHE A 216 -11.22 -27.58 8.23
N ARG A 217 -10.48 -26.62 8.80
CA ARG A 217 -9.10 -26.32 8.41
C ARG A 217 -8.14 -27.52 8.39
N PRO A 218 -8.13 -28.44 9.36
CA PRO A 218 -7.25 -29.62 9.33
C PRO A 218 -7.50 -30.55 8.13
N LEU A 219 -8.75 -30.62 7.62
CA LEU A 219 -9.14 -31.46 6.50
C LEU A 219 -8.54 -30.99 5.16
N LEU A 220 -8.17 -29.71 5.10
CA LEU A 220 -7.56 -29.11 3.91
C LEU A 220 -6.06 -29.43 3.76
N LYS A 221 -5.37 -29.81 4.84
CA LYS A 221 -3.91 -29.99 4.85
C LYS A 221 -3.39 -31.08 3.91
N ASN A 222 -4.21 -32.09 3.63
CA ASN A 222 -3.81 -33.28 2.87
C ASN A 222 -4.31 -33.21 1.40
N LYS A 223 -4.63 -32.02 0.89
CA LYS A 223 -5.09 -31.84 -0.47
C LYS A 223 -3.96 -31.26 -1.33
N ASP A 224 -3.42 -32.04 -2.26
CA ASP A 224 -2.27 -31.70 -3.11
C ASP A 224 -2.51 -30.46 -3.99
N TRP A 225 -3.77 -30.14 -4.26
CA TRP A 225 -4.18 -28.99 -5.07
C TRP A 225 -4.36 -27.70 -4.26
N ILE A 226 -4.16 -27.72 -2.93
CA ILE A 226 -4.15 -26.51 -2.09
C ILE A 226 -2.70 -26.11 -1.85
N ARG A 227 -2.30 -24.98 -2.44
CA ARG A 227 -0.94 -24.44 -2.32
C ARG A 227 -0.73 -23.65 -1.05
N GLN A 228 -1.75 -22.88 -0.64
CA GLN A 228 -1.67 -22.01 0.53
C GLN A 228 -3.04 -21.88 1.22
N ILE A 229 -3.01 -21.79 2.56
CA ILE A 229 -4.20 -21.59 3.39
C ILE A 229 -3.95 -20.36 4.26
N ASN A 230 -4.73 -19.30 4.04
CA ASN A 230 -4.65 -18.04 4.79
C ASN A 230 -5.92 -17.85 5.61
N VAL A 231 -5.77 -17.54 6.90
CA VAL A 231 -6.88 -17.19 7.78
C VAL A 231 -7.11 -15.69 7.70
N VAL A 232 -8.33 -15.27 7.37
CA VAL A 232 -8.72 -13.86 7.32
C VAL A 232 -9.47 -13.50 8.59
N ALA A 233 -8.94 -12.55 9.38
CA ALA A 233 -9.61 -12.05 10.57
C ALA A 233 -10.60 -10.94 10.20
N SER A 234 -11.87 -11.14 10.52
CA SER A 234 -12.87 -10.06 10.48
C SER A 234 -13.01 -9.47 11.90
N GLY A 235 -12.40 -8.32 12.17
CA GLY A 235 -12.52 -7.63 13.46
C GLY A 235 -11.19 -7.18 14.12
N ASN A 236 -11.30 -6.29 15.07
CA ASN A 236 -10.24 -5.43 15.62
C ASN A 236 -9.41 -6.04 16.78
N ASN A 237 -9.26 -7.35 16.94
CA ASN A 237 -8.65 -7.92 18.14
C ASN A 237 -7.42 -8.82 17.90
N TYR A 238 -6.23 -8.19 17.90
CA TYR A 238 -4.93 -8.82 17.77
C TYR A 238 -4.56 -9.75 18.97
N ALA A 239 -5.10 -9.48 20.16
CA ALA A 239 -4.78 -10.23 21.39
C ALA A 239 -5.37 -11.65 21.41
N ALA A 240 -6.54 -11.85 20.78
CA ALA A 240 -7.17 -13.18 20.69
C ALA A 240 -6.41 -14.09 19.71
N MET A 241 -5.89 -13.49 18.64
CA MET A 241 -5.14 -14.15 17.59
C MET A 241 -3.76 -14.65 18.06
N SER A 242 -3.08 -13.85 18.87
CA SER A 242 -1.78 -14.20 19.46
C SER A 242 -1.89 -15.42 20.39
N ARG A 243 -3.00 -15.58 21.13
CA ARG A 243 -3.27 -16.74 21.98
C ARG A 243 -3.58 -18.01 21.19
N MET A 244 -4.30 -17.89 20.05
CA MET A 244 -4.57 -19.03 19.17
C MET A 244 -3.31 -19.58 18.47
N MET A 245 -2.35 -18.69 18.13
CA MET A 245 -1.08 -19.10 17.53
C MET A 245 -0.15 -19.82 18.51
N GLN A 246 -0.29 -19.57 19.82
CA GLN A 246 0.52 -20.22 20.87
C GLN A 246 0.03 -21.64 21.22
N SER A 247 -1.20 -22.00 20.86
CA SER A 247 -1.81 -23.31 21.18
C SER A 247 -1.70 -24.37 20.07
N THR A 248 -1.05 -24.06 18.94
CA THR A 248 -0.84 -25.02 17.84
C THR A 248 0.61 -25.52 17.84
N PRO A 249 0.86 -26.85 17.98
CA PRO A 249 2.19 -27.39 17.84
C PRO A 249 2.60 -27.44 16.36
N ASN A 250 3.74 -26.80 16.08
CA ASN A 250 4.64 -26.96 14.94
C ASN A 250 4.15 -27.01 13.49
N ASN A 251 4.70 -26.05 12.72
CA ASN A 251 4.92 -26.03 11.25
C ASN A 251 3.69 -26.03 10.36
N ILE A 252 2.98 -24.88 10.36
CA ILE A 252 2.22 -24.42 9.19
C ILE A 252 2.33 -22.90 9.17
N ASP A 253 2.74 -22.34 8.03
CA ASP A 253 2.71 -20.90 7.80
C ASP A 253 1.27 -20.40 7.85
N VAL A 254 0.91 -19.72 8.95
CA VAL A 254 -0.40 -19.13 9.15
C VAL A 254 -0.32 -17.64 8.88
N ASN A 255 -0.79 -17.23 7.73
CA ASN A 255 -0.93 -15.83 7.38
C ASN A 255 -2.34 -15.33 7.73
N VAL A 256 -2.44 -14.27 8.51
CA VAL A 256 -3.72 -13.70 8.98
C VAL A 256 -3.93 -12.30 8.45
N THR A 257 -5.01 -12.10 7.68
CA THR A 257 -5.38 -10.83 7.03
C THR A 257 -6.49 -10.11 7.80
N MET A 258 -6.30 -8.81 8.12
CA MET A 258 -7.32 -7.97 8.78
C MET A 258 -7.97 -6.96 7.83
N PRO A 259 -9.31 -6.81 7.83
CA PRO A 259 -9.98 -5.74 7.09
C PRO A 259 -9.83 -4.37 7.79
N GLN A 260 -9.79 -3.30 6.99
CA GLN A 260 -9.81 -1.92 7.50
C GLN A 260 -11.18 -1.56 8.06
N MET A 261 -11.21 -1.05 9.31
CA MET A 261 -12.38 -0.33 9.81
C MET A 261 -12.12 1.18 9.82
N ASN A 262 -12.99 1.93 9.14
CA ASN A 262 -13.08 3.37 9.25
C ASN A 262 -13.42 3.77 10.69
N SER A 263 -12.56 4.59 11.30
CA SER A 263 -12.80 5.17 12.62
C SER A 263 -13.85 6.27 12.55
N ARG A 264 -15.14 5.92 12.47
CA ARG A 264 -16.22 6.81 12.88
C ARG A 264 -16.55 6.52 14.32
N LYS A 265 -16.33 7.51 15.21
CA LYS A 265 -16.85 7.53 16.57
C LYS A 265 -18.38 7.46 16.50
N VAL A 266 -18.94 6.29 16.68
CA VAL A 266 -20.37 6.14 16.96
C VAL A 266 -20.55 6.40 18.46
N LYS A 267 -21.32 7.44 18.80
CA LYS A 267 -21.80 7.68 20.15
C LYS A 267 -22.75 6.53 20.52
N THR A 268 -22.41 5.77 21.53
CA THR A 268 -23.27 4.74 22.11
C THR A 268 -24.43 5.39 22.89
N PRO A 269 -25.68 4.94 22.72
CA PRO A 269 -26.76 5.20 23.68
C PRO A 269 -26.53 4.31 24.91
N LYS A 270 -26.65 4.91 26.10
CA LYS A 270 -26.72 4.19 27.38
C LYS A 270 -28.07 3.47 27.45
N THR A 271 -28.07 2.15 27.54
CA THR A 271 -29.17 1.37 28.14
C THR A 271 -28.56 0.23 28.93
N ASP A 272 -29.09 0.08 30.14
CA ASP A 272 -28.74 -0.93 31.13
C ASP A 272 -29.09 -2.35 30.69
N ASP A 273 -28.40 -3.30 31.35
CA ASP A 273 -28.65 -4.75 31.51
C ASP A 273 -28.12 -5.68 30.39
N GLY A 274 -27.24 -6.56 30.82
CA GLY A 274 -26.91 -7.84 30.21
C GLY A 274 -25.46 -7.94 29.75
N LEU A 275 -24.65 -8.58 30.59
CA LEU A 275 -23.29 -9.02 30.27
C LEU A 275 -23.17 -9.63 28.87
N GLN A 276 -22.80 -8.85 27.89
CA GLN A 276 -22.22 -9.34 26.64
C GLN A 276 -20.70 -9.15 26.71
N ARG A 277 -19.98 -10.25 26.64
CA ARG A 277 -18.52 -10.27 26.50
C ARG A 277 -18.14 -9.63 25.17
N GLU A 278 -17.88 -8.33 25.18
CA GLU A 278 -17.29 -7.62 24.06
C GLU A 278 -15.84 -8.12 23.90
N GLY A 279 -15.51 -8.68 22.75
CA GLY A 279 -14.12 -8.84 22.33
C GLY A 279 -13.71 -10.14 21.65
N GLU A 280 -14.60 -10.99 21.17
CA GLU A 280 -14.17 -12.14 20.34
C GLU A 280 -14.09 -11.73 18.87
N THR A 281 -12.86 -11.69 18.37
CA THR A 281 -12.59 -11.54 16.92
C THR A 281 -13.13 -12.76 16.20
N CYS A 282 -14.14 -12.56 15.38
CA CYS A 282 -14.75 -13.64 14.62
C CYS A 282 -13.87 -14.02 13.43
N LEU A 283 -12.96 -14.97 13.63
CA LEU A 283 -12.21 -15.62 12.55
C LEU A 283 -13.17 -16.58 11.85
N LYS A 284 -13.78 -16.14 10.74
CA LYS A 284 -14.78 -16.91 10.00
C LYS A 284 -14.40 -17.18 8.55
N CYS A 285 -13.22 -16.73 8.11
CA CYS A 285 -12.89 -16.71 6.69
C CYS A 285 -11.55 -17.39 6.42
N LEU A 286 -11.50 -18.28 5.43
CA LEU A 286 -10.28 -18.87 4.87
C LEU A 286 -10.12 -18.47 3.41
N ASN A 287 -8.94 -17.98 3.05
CA ASN A 287 -8.53 -17.84 1.66
C ASN A 287 -7.60 -19.00 1.30
N LEU A 288 -7.99 -19.75 0.29
CA LEU A 288 -7.25 -20.90 -0.24
C LEU A 288 -6.69 -20.54 -1.61
N LEU A 289 -5.37 -20.63 -1.78
CA LEU A 289 -4.77 -20.62 -3.10
C LEU A 289 -4.81 -22.05 -3.64
N VAL A 290 -5.51 -22.26 -4.75
CA VAL A 290 -5.82 -23.59 -5.26
C VAL A 290 -5.60 -23.68 -6.77
N ASP A 291 -5.25 -24.86 -7.25
CA ASP A 291 -5.18 -25.16 -8.68
C ASP A 291 -6.58 -25.36 -9.24
N ASN A 292 -6.92 -24.64 -10.33
CA ASN A 292 -8.23 -24.76 -11.01
C ASN A 292 -9.42 -24.58 -10.08
N GLY A 293 -9.50 -23.44 -9.37
CA GLY A 293 -10.47 -23.17 -8.31
C GLY A 293 -11.91 -23.48 -8.67
N GLY A 294 -12.35 -23.20 -9.91
CA GLY A 294 -13.70 -23.51 -10.37
C GLY A 294 -14.05 -25.01 -10.28
N HIS A 295 -13.10 -25.90 -10.55
CA HIS A 295 -13.28 -27.36 -10.43
C HIS A 295 -13.19 -27.85 -8.98
N ARG A 296 -12.54 -27.06 -8.08
CA ARG A 296 -12.32 -27.45 -6.69
C ARG A 296 -13.44 -27.03 -5.73
N ILE A 297 -14.28 -26.06 -6.13
CA ILE A 297 -15.43 -25.63 -5.30
C ILE A 297 -16.36 -26.79 -4.95
N PRO A 298 -16.82 -27.65 -5.88
CA PRO A 298 -17.68 -28.79 -5.53
C PRO A 298 -17.01 -29.75 -4.52
N GLU A 299 -15.70 -29.98 -4.63
CA GLU A 299 -14.94 -30.82 -3.70
C GLU A 299 -14.88 -30.20 -2.29
N LEU A 300 -14.70 -28.86 -2.21
CA LEU A 300 -14.69 -28.13 -0.94
C LEU A 300 -16.07 -28.16 -0.25
N VAL A 301 -17.14 -27.96 -1.03
CA VAL A 301 -18.51 -28.02 -0.51
C VAL A 301 -18.83 -29.42 -0.01
N LYS A 302 -18.51 -30.47 -0.79
CA LYS A 302 -18.70 -31.86 -0.38
C LYS A 302 -17.92 -32.19 0.91
N LEU A 303 -16.67 -31.73 1.02
CA LEU A 303 -15.85 -31.93 2.20
C LEU A 303 -16.44 -31.23 3.43
N ALA A 304 -17.06 -30.04 3.25
CA ALA A 304 -17.73 -29.33 4.31
C ALA A 304 -19.00 -30.09 4.79
N ASP A 305 -19.81 -30.61 3.86
CA ASP A 305 -20.99 -31.40 4.16
C ASP A 305 -20.62 -32.70 4.93
N GLU A 306 -19.59 -33.44 4.46
CA GLU A 306 -19.09 -34.63 5.13
C GLU A 306 -18.58 -34.35 6.55
N ALA A 307 -18.04 -33.15 6.80
CA ALA A 307 -17.55 -32.71 8.10
C ALA A 307 -18.66 -32.10 8.98
N GLY A 308 -19.89 -31.99 8.49
CA GLY A 308 -20.99 -31.33 9.19
C GLY A 308 -20.77 -29.81 9.39
N VAL A 309 -19.96 -29.18 8.51
CA VAL A 309 -19.59 -27.77 8.58
C VAL A 309 -20.41 -26.95 7.58
N VAL A 310 -21.13 -25.94 8.08
CA VAL A 310 -21.92 -25.04 7.24
C VAL A 310 -21.07 -23.90 6.73
N LEU A 311 -20.93 -23.82 5.39
CA LEU A 311 -20.36 -22.67 4.70
C LEU A 311 -21.44 -21.62 4.48
N GLU A 312 -21.16 -20.37 4.84
CA GLU A 312 -22.05 -19.24 4.61
C GLU A 312 -21.94 -18.71 3.18
N SER A 313 -20.69 -18.67 2.66
CA SER A 313 -20.44 -18.38 1.24
C SER A 313 -19.14 -19.00 0.76
N VAL A 314 -19.05 -19.19 -0.56
CA VAL A 314 -17.86 -19.60 -1.30
C VAL A 314 -17.67 -18.64 -2.46
N GLU A 315 -16.53 -17.98 -2.53
CA GLU A 315 -16.19 -17.01 -3.57
C GLU A 315 -14.93 -17.44 -4.32
N LEU A 316 -14.96 -17.35 -5.65
CA LEU A 316 -13.82 -17.60 -6.52
C LEU A 316 -13.31 -16.29 -7.10
N ARG A 317 -12.02 -16.02 -6.96
CA ARG A 317 -11.39 -14.85 -7.55
C ARG A 317 -9.97 -15.16 -8.05
N LYS A 318 -9.46 -14.31 -8.94
CA LYS A 318 -8.05 -14.35 -9.30
C LYS A 318 -7.19 -13.73 -8.19
N PRO A 319 -5.90 -14.14 -8.09
CA PRO A 319 -4.95 -13.51 -7.17
C PRO A 319 -4.83 -12.01 -7.38
N THR A 320 -4.71 -11.26 -6.29
CA THR A 320 -4.46 -9.82 -6.24
C THR A 320 -3.04 -9.52 -5.79
N LEU A 321 -2.62 -8.26 -5.87
CA LEU A 321 -1.34 -7.85 -5.31
C LEU A 321 -1.27 -7.96 -3.77
N ASP A 322 -2.42 -7.95 -3.07
CA ASP A 322 -2.46 -8.26 -1.63
C ASP A 322 -2.02 -9.71 -1.37
N ASP A 323 -2.50 -10.65 -2.19
CA ASP A 323 -2.12 -12.06 -2.10
C ASP A 323 -0.64 -12.26 -2.43
N VAL A 324 -0.13 -11.55 -3.45
CA VAL A 324 1.31 -11.54 -3.79
C VAL A 324 2.12 -11.03 -2.61
N PHE A 325 1.76 -9.87 -2.07
CA PHE A 325 2.47 -9.28 -0.95
C PHE A 325 2.54 -10.23 0.24
N LEU A 326 1.41 -10.84 0.58
CA LEU A 326 1.30 -11.83 1.64
C LEU A 326 2.20 -13.05 1.38
N SER A 327 2.20 -13.57 0.15
CA SER A 327 3.01 -14.72 -0.24
C SER A 327 4.52 -14.47 -0.13
N VAL A 328 4.99 -13.28 -0.56
CA VAL A 328 6.44 -12.99 -0.58
C VAL A 328 7.00 -12.45 0.73
N THR A 329 6.15 -11.86 1.59
CA THR A 329 6.58 -11.27 2.88
C THR A 329 6.11 -12.05 4.10
N GLY A 330 5.15 -12.96 3.95
CA GLY A 330 4.53 -13.71 5.04
C GLY A 330 3.61 -12.88 5.93
N ARG A 331 3.26 -11.64 5.54
CA ARG A 331 2.39 -10.73 6.30
C ARG A 331 1.57 -9.81 5.41
N ASN A 332 0.53 -9.20 6.00
CA ASN A 332 -0.29 -8.24 5.29
C ASN A 332 0.36 -6.87 5.18
N ILE A 333 0.13 -6.20 4.04
CA ILE A 333 0.56 -4.84 3.79
C ILE A 333 -0.09 -3.82 4.74
N ARG A 334 -1.26 -4.13 5.31
CA ARG A 334 -2.07 -3.24 6.17
C ARG A 334 -1.93 -3.49 7.67
N GLU A 335 -0.93 -4.26 8.12
CA GLU A 335 -0.67 -4.46 9.55
C GLU A 335 -0.29 -3.16 10.26
N LYS A 336 -0.87 -2.91 11.46
CA LYS A 336 -0.62 -1.69 12.25
C LYS A 336 0.79 -1.66 12.86
N GLU A 337 1.37 -0.45 12.99
CA GLU A 337 2.71 -0.18 13.54
C GLU A 337 3.01 -0.83 14.91
N GLY A 338 2.01 -1.07 15.77
CA GLY A 338 2.21 -1.71 17.08
C GLY A 338 2.74 -3.15 17.00
N SER A 339 2.39 -3.88 15.94
CA SER A 339 2.91 -5.23 15.66
C SER A 339 4.34 -5.19 15.10
N PHE A 340 4.72 -4.10 14.45
CA PHE A 340 6.06 -3.90 13.88
C PHE A 340 7.15 -3.83 14.96
N MET A 341 6.96 -3.04 16.02
CA MET A 341 7.95 -2.89 17.10
C MET A 341 8.13 -4.18 17.89
N ASP A 342 7.08 -4.96 18.07
CA ASP A 342 7.15 -6.27 18.73
C ASP A 342 7.86 -7.31 17.86
N MET A 343 7.70 -7.27 16.55
CA MET A 343 8.37 -8.17 15.60
C MET A 343 9.86 -7.81 15.47
N VAL A 344 10.22 -6.53 15.42
CA VAL A 344 11.62 -6.06 15.44
C VAL A 344 12.31 -6.48 16.73
N ARG A 345 11.65 -6.40 17.88
CA ARG A 345 12.17 -6.93 19.15
C ARG A 345 12.40 -8.44 19.08
N ARG A 346 11.47 -9.23 18.55
CA ARG A 346 11.63 -10.69 18.39
C ARG A 346 12.76 -11.02 17.42
N HIS A 347 12.90 -10.32 16.31
CA HIS A 347 13.99 -10.55 15.36
C HIS A 347 15.37 -10.25 15.96
N ARG A 348 15.51 -9.19 16.77
CA ARG A 348 16.74 -8.92 17.54
C ARG A 348 17.05 -10.01 18.55
N ILE A 349 16.03 -10.52 19.24
CA ILE A 349 16.21 -11.61 20.23
C ILE A 349 16.66 -12.90 19.53
N VAL A 350 16.09 -13.24 18.36
CA VAL A 350 16.47 -14.43 17.60
C VAL A 350 17.88 -14.29 16.99
N GLN A 351 18.27 -13.12 16.52
CA GLN A 351 19.65 -12.90 16.04
C GLN A 351 20.68 -12.93 17.16
N GLN A 352 20.36 -12.37 18.34
CA GLN A 352 21.23 -12.46 19.52
C GLN A 352 21.37 -13.90 20.05
N ALA A 353 20.31 -14.70 19.97
CA ALA A 353 20.34 -16.12 20.34
C ALA A 353 21.18 -16.96 19.35
N ARG A 354 21.13 -16.65 18.03
CA ARG A 354 21.99 -17.30 17.03
C ARG A 354 23.46 -16.89 17.12
N GLY A 355 23.74 -15.63 17.48
CA GLY A 355 25.11 -15.13 17.67
C GLY A 355 25.82 -15.72 18.91
N ARG A 356 25.08 -16.20 19.92
CA ARG A 356 25.65 -16.88 21.10
C ARG A 356 26.01 -18.35 20.86
N LYS A 357 25.40 -19.02 19.86
CA LYS A 357 25.71 -20.43 19.53
C LYS A 357 26.96 -20.62 18.65
N ILE A 358 27.59 -19.53 18.18
CA ILE A 358 28.82 -19.58 17.32
C ILE A 358 30.08 -19.25 18.18
N ARG A 359 29.93 -18.96 19.48
CA ARG A 359 31.05 -18.65 20.39
C ARG A 359 31.10 -19.58 21.63
N GLY A 360 30.61 -20.81 21.50
CA GLY A 360 30.73 -21.84 22.49
C GLY A 360 31.32 -23.11 21.89
#